data_785989a33fb11c4e93e4a8bcc5285e4f
#
_entry.id   785989a33fb11c4e93e4a8bcc5285e4f
#
_cell.length_a   1.000
_cell.length_b   1.000
_cell.length_c   1.000
_cell.angle_alpha   90.00
_cell.angle_beta   90.00
_cell.angle_gamma   90.00
#
_symmetry.space_group_name_H-M   'P 1'
#
loop_
_entity.id
_entity.type
_entity.pdbx_description
1 polymer ?
#
loop_
_entity_poly.entity_id
_entity_poly.type
_entity_poly.pdbx_seq_one_letter_code
_entity_poly.pdbx_strand_id
1 'polypeptide(L)'
;MDLSVVVPTLNGRDRLAACLDALAADAPDAEVVVVNGPSADGTTGMVRDRDDVDVLVEISDRTVNVARNAGIEAATGDAVALVDYDNRIEAGWRAAVAAGLDAAPVVSGPVTPVPPGGTADADFGDGGGPELPDGADADDPDEPERSRIAGRDVTYFEGGNVAFRRDALRDLDGFDEYLRVGGARDAAHRLARMDREVAWRPDLSARKELPNPAAADGGRSAREWGWKYRALAYRLLKNYGVRPSVLLRTGSHALSDAIGAAKDVVRGESTPSRWAATGRDVLLGLTGGSSDGLVARRRDRSPARNPNGVSTRADRAVAKYDRREQSGEAEAAATGVDDAE
;
A
#
# COMPACT_ATOMS: atom_id res chain seq x y z
N MET A 1 7.29 9.44 -20.86
CA MET A 1 6.97 8.27 -19.99
C MET A 1 5.51 8.38 -19.62
N ASP A 2 4.73 7.41 -20.05
CA ASP A 2 3.30 7.34 -19.77
C ASP A 2 3.10 6.79 -18.36
N LEU A 3 2.39 7.54 -17.53
CA LEU A 3 2.17 7.22 -16.11
C LEU A 3 0.72 6.77 -15.91
N SER A 4 0.54 5.61 -15.28
CA SER A 4 -0.74 5.21 -14.70
C SER A 4 -0.71 5.42 -13.19
N VAL A 5 -1.76 5.99 -12.62
CA VAL A 5 -1.94 6.13 -11.17
C VAL A 5 -3.06 5.21 -10.73
N VAL A 6 -2.74 4.24 -9.89
CA VAL A 6 -3.70 3.29 -9.33
C VAL A 6 -4.11 3.74 -7.94
N VAL A 7 -5.41 3.92 -7.73
CA VAL A 7 -5.99 4.38 -6.46
C VAL A 7 -6.92 3.30 -5.90
N PRO A 8 -6.45 2.44 -4.98
CA PRO A 8 -7.30 1.48 -4.30
C PRO A 8 -8.19 2.16 -3.26
N THR A 9 -9.47 1.80 -3.20
CA THR A 9 -10.43 2.38 -2.25
C THR A 9 -11.41 1.35 -1.69
N LEU A 10 -11.91 1.62 -0.49
CA LEU A 10 -12.99 0.89 0.16
C LEU A 10 -13.69 1.81 1.17
N ASN A 11 -14.96 2.20 0.90
CA ASN A 11 -15.73 3.12 1.74
C ASN A 11 -14.97 4.43 2.03
N GLY A 12 -14.48 5.09 0.99
CA GLY A 12 -13.65 6.27 1.11
C GLY A 12 -14.10 7.44 0.23
N ARG A 13 -15.41 7.57 -0.08
CA ARG A 13 -15.96 8.49 -1.07
C ARG A 13 -15.38 9.90 -1.02
N ASP A 14 -15.46 10.58 0.12
CA ASP A 14 -15.08 12.00 0.21
C ASP A 14 -13.55 12.18 0.18
N ARG A 15 -12.79 11.25 0.80
CA ARG A 15 -11.33 11.28 0.74
C ARG A 15 -10.81 10.93 -0.65
N LEU A 16 -11.44 9.96 -1.31
CA LEU A 16 -11.13 9.61 -2.69
C LEU A 16 -11.41 10.80 -3.62
N ALA A 17 -12.52 11.52 -3.44
CA ALA A 17 -12.81 12.70 -4.24
C ALA A 17 -11.67 13.74 -4.12
N ALA A 18 -11.22 14.04 -2.90
CA ALA A 18 -10.12 14.97 -2.67
C ALA A 18 -8.75 14.45 -3.18
N CYS A 19 -8.52 13.12 -3.17
CA CYS A 19 -7.35 12.51 -3.79
C CYS A 19 -7.36 12.71 -5.32
N LEU A 20 -8.50 12.45 -5.95
CA LEU A 20 -8.68 12.62 -7.40
C LEU A 20 -8.55 14.10 -7.82
N ASP A 21 -9.08 15.04 -7.03
CA ASP A 21 -8.91 16.47 -7.29
C ASP A 21 -7.42 16.89 -7.27
N ALA A 22 -6.63 16.34 -6.34
CA ALA A 22 -5.19 16.59 -6.28
C ALA A 22 -4.44 15.95 -7.47
N LEU A 23 -4.85 14.75 -7.90
CA LEU A 23 -4.29 14.09 -9.09
C LEU A 23 -4.60 14.90 -10.36
N ALA A 24 -5.84 15.37 -10.54
CA ALA A 24 -6.23 16.17 -11.68
C ALA A 24 -5.46 17.51 -11.74
N ALA A 25 -5.09 18.07 -10.58
CA ALA A 25 -4.34 19.33 -10.50
C ALA A 25 -2.85 19.17 -10.84
N ASP A 26 -2.17 18.11 -10.35
CA ASP A 26 -0.70 17.96 -10.48
C ASP A 26 -0.25 16.87 -11.48
N ALA A 27 -1.13 15.97 -11.85
CA ALA A 27 -0.85 14.88 -12.81
C ALA A 27 -1.97 14.71 -13.86
N PRO A 28 -2.39 15.82 -14.57
CA PRO A 28 -3.56 15.78 -15.46
C PRO A 28 -3.39 14.86 -16.67
N ASP A 29 -2.13 14.54 -17.05
CA ASP A 29 -1.82 13.65 -18.18
C ASP A 29 -1.66 12.18 -17.75
N ALA A 30 -1.84 11.86 -16.50
CA ALA A 30 -1.72 10.49 -16.00
C ALA A 30 -3.03 9.71 -16.23
N GLU A 31 -2.90 8.46 -16.66
CA GLU A 31 -4.02 7.50 -16.64
C GLU A 31 -4.42 7.23 -15.18
N VAL A 32 -5.68 7.49 -14.83
CA VAL A 32 -6.20 7.27 -13.48
C VAL A 32 -7.05 6.00 -13.44
N VAL A 33 -6.59 5.01 -12.67
CA VAL A 33 -7.25 3.73 -12.45
C VAL A 33 -7.73 3.65 -11.01
N VAL A 34 -9.03 3.79 -10.78
CA VAL A 34 -9.63 3.58 -9.46
C VAL A 34 -10.03 2.13 -9.30
N VAL A 35 -9.61 1.50 -8.19
CA VAL A 35 -10.04 0.14 -7.84
C VAL A 35 -10.89 0.18 -6.58
N ASN A 36 -12.19 -0.05 -6.74
CA ASN A 36 -13.15 0.01 -5.65
C ASN A 36 -13.50 -1.38 -5.12
N GLY A 37 -13.26 -1.60 -3.83
CA GLY A 37 -13.79 -2.76 -3.11
C GLY A 37 -15.30 -2.67 -2.90
N PRO A 38 -15.92 -3.62 -2.13
CA PRO A 38 -17.36 -3.63 -1.90
C PRO A 38 -17.80 -2.47 -1.00
N SER A 39 -17.83 -1.26 -1.56
CA SER A 39 -18.20 -0.02 -0.88
C SER A 39 -19.72 0.15 -0.82
N ALA A 40 -20.20 0.73 0.28
CA ALA A 40 -21.61 0.98 0.54
C ALA A 40 -21.95 2.48 0.75
N ASP A 41 -20.96 3.37 0.56
CA ASP A 41 -21.03 4.80 0.82
C ASP A 41 -21.27 5.67 -0.44
N GLY A 42 -21.57 5.03 -1.58
CA GLY A 42 -21.77 5.72 -2.85
C GLY A 42 -20.47 6.02 -3.61
N THR A 43 -19.34 5.44 -3.21
CA THR A 43 -18.03 5.60 -3.90
C THR A 43 -18.15 5.27 -5.40
N THR A 44 -18.75 4.13 -5.79
CA THR A 44 -18.92 3.73 -7.19
C THR A 44 -19.63 4.80 -8.04
N GLY A 45 -20.75 5.34 -7.52
CA GLY A 45 -21.50 6.39 -8.23
C GLY A 45 -20.65 7.66 -8.42
N MET A 46 -20.00 8.12 -7.36
CA MET A 46 -19.13 9.30 -7.41
C MET A 46 -18.03 9.14 -8.46
N VAL A 47 -17.36 7.98 -8.52
CA VAL A 47 -16.29 7.75 -9.50
C VAL A 47 -16.81 7.69 -10.93
N ARG A 48 -17.99 7.10 -11.14
CA ARG A 48 -18.62 7.06 -12.48
C ARG A 48 -19.01 8.43 -13.02
N ASP A 49 -19.33 9.36 -12.13
CA ASP A 49 -19.73 10.73 -12.50
C ASP A 49 -18.53 11.65 -12.79
N ARG A 50 -17.27 11.15 -12.59
CA ARG A 50 -16.05 11.94 -12.81
C ARG A 50 -15.46 11.68 -14.20
N ASP A 51 -15.04 12.75 -14.87
CA ASP A 51 -14.41 12.68 -16.21
C ASP A 51 -12.88 12.52 -16.15
N ASP A 52 -12.28 12.72 -14.98
CA ASP A 52 -10.85 12.59 -14.72
C ASP A 52 -10.44 11.18 -14.23
N VAL A 53 -11.31 10.19 -14.32
CA VAL A 53 -11.02 8.79 -14.08
C VAL A 53 -11.17 7.99 -15.36
N ASP A 54 -10.09 7.39 -15.84
CA ASP A 54 -10.07 6.61 -17.09
C ASP A 54 -10.69 5.23 -16.91
N VAL A 55 -10.34 4.56 -15.80
CA VAL A 55 -10.79 3.19 -15.53
C VAL A 55 -11.30 3.05 -14.10
N LEU A 56 -12.51 2.52 -13.95
CA LEU A 56 -13.03 2.02 -12.68
C LEU A 56 -13.05 0.48 -12.71
N VAL A 57 -12.34 -0.15 -11.80
CA VAL A 57 -12.37 -1.59 -11.55
C VAL A 57 -13.11 -1.84 -10.23
N GLU A 58 -14.15 -2.67 -10.26
CA GLU A 58 -14.83 -3.13 -9.05
C GLU A 58 -14.36 -4.54 -8.71
N ILE A 59 -14.03 -4.77 -7.44
CA ILE A 59 -13.59 -6.06 -6.91
C ILE A 59 -14.48 -6.51 -5.76
N SER A 60 -14.57 -7.81 -5.50
CA SER A 60 -15.30 -8.37 -4.35
C SER A 60 -14.44 -8.46 -3.08
N ASP A 61 -13.13 -8.38 -3.22
CA ASP A 61 -12.16 -8.45 -2.12
C ASP A 61 -12.10 -7.13 -1.32
N ARG A 62 -11.73 -7.26 -0.04
CA ARG A 62 -11.55 -6.11 0.88
C ARG A 62 -10.07 -5.84 1.20
N THR A 63 -9.16 -6.51 0.52
CA THR A 63 -7.71 -6.43 0.77
C THR A 63 -7.07 -5.44 -0.18
N VAL A 64 -6.30 -4.49 0.36
CA VAL A 64 -5.64 -3.45 -0.43
C VAL A 64 -4.68 -4.03 -1.47
N ASN A 65 -4.01 -5.15 -1.19
CA ASN A 65 -3.07 -5.76 -2.14
C ASN A 65 -3.79 -6.40 -3.33
N VAL A 66 -5.00 -6.94 -3.14
CA VAL A 66 -5.84 -7.40 -4.27
C VAL A 66 -6.26 -6.21 -5.12
N ALA A 67 -6.67 -5.10 -4.50
CA ALA A 67 -7.03 -3.89 -5.22
C ALA A 67 -5.83 -3.30 -5.99
N ARG A 68 -4.64 -3.24 -5.37
CA ARG A 68 -3.41 -2.80 -6.06
C ARG A 68 -3.11 -3.68 -7.27
N ASN A 69 -3.17 -4.99 -7.12
CA ASN A 69 -2.91 -5.92 -8.22
C ASN A 69 -3.94 -5.80 -9.35
N ALA A 70 -5.23 -5.64 -9.04
CA ALA A 70 -6.27 -5.40 -10.04
C ALA A 70 -6.04 -4.09 -10.82
N GLY A 71 -5.58 -3.04 -10.13
CA GLY A 71 -5.21 -1.79 -10.78
C GLY A 71 -3.95 -1.90 -11.64
N ILE A 72 -2.94 -2.64 -11.18
CA ILE A 72 -1.72 -2.93 -11.95
C ILE A 72 -2.05 -3.68 -13.25
N GLU A 73 -3.00 -4.61 -13.22
CA GLU A 73 -3.49 -5.32 -14.42
C GLU A 73 -4.23 -4.39 -15.39
N ALA A 74 -4.98 -3.42 -14.88
CA ALA A 74 -5.75 -2.49 -15.70
C ALA A 74 -4.93 -1.34 -16.26
N ALA A 75 -3.83 -0.97 -15.60
CA ALA A 75 -2.94 0.12 -15.95
C ALA A 75 -2.20 -0.16 -17.26
N THR A 76 -2.04 0.86 -18.14
CA THR A 76 -1.39 0.73 -19.44
C THR A 76 -0.06 1.50 -19.58
N GLY A 77 0.22 2.49 -18.73
CA GLY A 77 1.43 3.31 -18.79
C GLY A 77 2.74 2.56 -18.61
N ASP A 78 3.85 3.14 -19.03
CA ASP A 78 5.22 2.60 -18.86
C ASP A 78 5.67 2.57 -17.41
N ALA A 79 5.06 3.43 -16.60
CA ALA A 79 5.23 3.51 -15.16
C ALA A 79 3.87 3.41 -14.45
N VAL A 80 3.87 2.83 -13.26
CA VAL A 80 2.68 2.71 -12.42
C VAL A 80 2.97 3.29 -11.06
N ALA A 81 2.20 4.30 -10.66
CA ALA A 81 2.19 4.84 -9.31
C ALA A 81 1.02 4.27 -8.52
N LEU A 82 1.23 4.05 -7.23
CA LEU A 82 0.19 3.67 -6.28
C LEU A 82 -0.01 4.84 -5.32
N VAL A 83 -1.24 5.34 -5.25
CA VAL A 83 -1.65 6.42 -4.35
C VAL A 83 -2.84 5.93 -3.53
N ASP A 84 -2.73 5.91 -2.21
CA ASP A 84 -3.86 5.52 -1.35
C ASP A 84 -4.96 6.60 -1.43
N TYR A 85 -6.23 6.19 -1.40
CA TYR A 85 -7.40 7.06 -1.59
C TYR A 85 -7.52 8.21 -0.56
N ASP A 86 -6.82 8.11 0.57
CA ASP A 86 -6.76 9.12 1.62
C ASP A 86 -5.50 9.98 1.57
N ASN A 87 -4.68 9.82 0.52
CA ASN A 87 -3.53 10.65 0.23
C ASN A 87 -3.90 11.75 -0.76
N ARG A 88 -3.33 12.94 -0.56
CA ARG A 88 -3.36 14.06 -1.50
C ARG A 88 -1.94 14.34 -1.93
N ILE A 89 -1.63 14.12 -3.20
CA ILE A 89 -0.32 14.47 -3.75
C ILE A 89 -0.10 15.98 -3.71
N GLU A 90 1.14 16.41 -3.57
CA GLU A 90 1.51 17.81 -3.50
C GLU A 90 2.09 18.30 -4.82
N ALA A 91 2.14 19.63 -5.01
CA ALA A 91 2.65 20.25 -6.21
C ALA A 91 4.08 19.78 -6.54
N GLY A 92 4.32 19.40 -7.79
CA GLY A 92 5.59 18.85 -8.24
C GLY A 92 5.72 17.33 -8.14
N TRP A 93 4.72 16.64 -7.54
CA TRP A 93 4.74 15.18 -7.38
C TRP A 93 4.96 14.45 -8.71
N ARG A 94 4.24 14.85 -9.77
CA ARG A 94 4.37 14.23 -11.11
C ARG A 94 5.79 14.34 -11.67
N ALA A 95 6.42 15.51 -11.48
CA ALA A 95 7.79 15.75 -11.92
C ALA A 95 8.79 14.93 -11.09
N ALA A 96 8.56 14.82 -9.77
CA ALA A 96 9.37 14.00 -8.86
C ALA A 96 9.30 12.51 -9.21
N VAL A 97 8.12 11.99 -9.58
CA VAL A 97 7.97 10.62 -10.11
C VAL A 97 8.84 10.41 -11.34
N ALA A 98 8.76 11.30 -12.32
CA ALA A 98 9.54 11.19 -13.56
C ALA A 98 11.04 11.19 -13.27
N ALA A 99 11.53 12.19 -12.53
CA ALA A 99 12.94 12.32 -12.19
C ALA A 99 13.46 11.12 -11.34
N GLY A 100 12.64 10.62 -10.43
CA GLY A 100 13.00 9.45 -9.62
C GLY A 100 13.07 8.17 -10.44
N LEU A 101 12.13 7.94 -11.34
CA LEU A 101 12.13 6.77 -12.22
C LEU A 101 13.19 6.84 -13.34
N ASP A 102 13.71 8.01 -13.69
CA ASP A 102 14.89 8.12 -14.54
C ASP A 102 16.15 7.58 -13.83
N ALA A 103 16.24 7.76 -12.53
CA ALA A 103 17.40 7.33 -11.72
C ALA A 103 17.30 5.88 -11.23
N ALA A 104 16.10 5.42 -10.82
CA ALA A 104 15.91 4.09 -10.22
C ALA A 104 14.62 3.41 -10.72
N PRO A 105 14.52 2.07 -10.64
CA PRO A 105 13.35 1.33 -11.08
C PRO A 105 12.12 1.52 -10.18
N VAL A 106 12.32 2.00 -8.95
CA VAL A 106 11.25 2.29 -7.97
C VAL A 106 11.59 3.60 -7.27
N VAL A 107 10.59 4.45 -7.07
CA VAL A 107 10.72 5.72 -6.34
C VAL A 107 9.57 5.89 -5.35
N SER A 108 9.88 6.41 -4.17
CA SER A 108 8.91 6.78 -3.14
C SER A 108 9.32 8.07 -2.45
N GLY A 109 8.45 8.63 -1.66
CA GLY A 109 8.71 9.86 -0.90
C GLY A 109 7.84 9.95 0.35
N PRO A 110 7.93 11.05 1.10
CA PRO A 110 7.26 11.21 2.38
C PRO A 110 5.73 11.26 2.24
N VAL A 111 5.06 10.75 3.27
CA VAL A 111 3.62 10.91 3.47
C VAL A 111 3.41 11.56 4.83
N THR A 112 3.01 12.83 4.83
CA THR A 112 2.81 13.59 6.05
C THR A 112 1.37 13.41 6.57
N PRO A 113 1.16 12.88 7.77
CA PRO A 113 -0.16 12.79 8.35
C PRO A 113 -0.71 14.18 8.69
N VAL A 114 -1.99 14.44 8.37
CA VAL A 114 -2.69 15.67 8.72
C VAL A 114 -3.98 15.37 9.46
N PRO A 115 -4.39 16.17 10.46
CA PRO A 115 -5.66 15.98 11.15
C PRO A 115 -6.84 16.15 10.19
N PRO A 116 -8.02 15.60 10.52
CA PRO A 116 -9.23 15.77 9.73
C PRO A 116 -9.56 17.25 9.55
N GLY A 117 -9.68 17.73 8.30
CA GLY A 117 -9.94 19.13 8.00
C GLY A 117 -8.82 20.11 8.33
N GLY A 118 -7.62 19.61 8.68
CA GLY A 118 -6.44 20.41 9.01
C GLY A 118 -5.69 20.91 7.79
N THR A 119 -5.08 22.11 7.93
CA THR A 119 -4.05 22.60 7.00
C THR A 119 -2.68 22.09 7.44
N ALA A 120 -1.70 22.09 6.53
CA ALA A 120 -0.33 21.58 6.75
C ALA A 120 0.43 22.25 7.91
N ASP A 121 -0.01 23.41 8.38
CA ASP A 121 0.63 24.20 9.43
C ASP A 121 0.15 23.83 10.85
N ALA A 122 -0.62 22.75 11.02
CA ALA A 122 -0.97 22.26 12.34
C ALA A 122 0.28 21.61 12.96
N ASP A 123 0.97 22.37 13.81
CA ASP A 123 2.05 21.92 14.67
C ASP A 123 1.53 20.76 15.56
N PHE A 124 1.88 19.54 15.21
CA PHE A 124 1.73 18.40 16.10
C PHE A 124 2.80 18.57 17.17
N GLY A 125 2.43 19.28 18.26
CA GLY A 125 3.30 19.38 19.43
C GLY A 125 3.87 17.99 19.80
N ASP A 126 5.07 17.97 20.31
CA ASP A 126 6.00 16.87 20.65
C ASP A 126 5.41 15.66 21.43
N GLY A 127 4.20 15.24 21.09
CA GLY A 127 3.42 14.23 21.79
C GLY A 127 2.43 13.46 20.92
N GLY A 128 2.88 12.50 20.13
CA GLY A 128 2.03 11.40 19.73
C GLY A 128 1.35 11.52 18.39
N GLY A 129 2.11 11.49 17.31
CA GLY A 129 1.62 10.94 16.05
C GLY A 129 1.24 9.47 16.24
N PRO A 130 0.30 8.90 15.46
CA PRO A 130 -0.04 7.49 15.58
C PRO A 130 1.22 6.67 15.39
N GLU A 131 1.57 5.86 16.40
CA GLU A 131 2.69 4.92 16.36
C GLU A 131 2.58 4.10 15.08
N LEU A 132 3.48 4.34 14.12
CA LEU A 132 3.58 3.53 12.92
C LEU A 132 3.88 2.10 13.35
N PRO A 133 3.08 1.10 12.95
CA PRO A 133 3.31 -0.27 13.37
C PRO A 133 4.63 -0.75 12.74
N ASP A 134 5.60 -1.05 13.58
CA ASP A 134 6.94 -1.59 13.33
C ASP A 134 8.11 -0.62 13.54
N GLY A 135 8.16 0.10 14.68
CA GLY A 135 9.44 0.68 15.16
C GLY A 135 10.21 1.49 14.10
N ALA A 136 9.50 2.32 13.36
CA ALA A 136 10.12 3.28 12.48
C ALA A 136 10.60 4.44 13.35
N ASP A 137 11.86 4.40 13.74
CA ASP A 137 12.61 5.60 14.10
C ASP A 137 12.86 6.36 12.78
N ALA A 138 11.82 6.93 12.18
CA ALA A 138 11.98 7.92 11.13
C ALA A 138 12.24 9.26 11.85
N ASP A 139 13.45 9.44 12.33
CA ASP A 139 13.88 10.68 12.95
C ASP A 139 13.94 11.85 11.95
N ASP A 140 13.81 11.56 10.64
CA ASP A 140 13.83 12.56 9.58
C ASP A 140 12.83 12.18 8.47
N PRO A 141 11.77 12.98 8.19
CA PRO A 141 10.83 12.74 7.11
C PRO A 141 11.49 12.80 5.72
N ASP A 142 12.67 13.42 5.61
CA ASP A 142 13.42 13.52 4.36
C ASP A 142 14.23 12.26 4.03
N GLU A 143 14.32 11.29 4.95
CA GLU A 143 15.04 10.05 4.76
C GLU A 143 14.11 8.82 4.81
N PRO A 144 14.35 7.79 3.94
CA PRO A 144 13.58 6.56 4.01
C PRO A 144 14.01 5.71 5.21
N GLU A 145 13.05 5.00 5.79
CA GLU A 145 13.38 3.93 6.74
C GLU A 145 14.25 2.87 6.06
N ARG A 146 15.40 2.56 6.64
CA ARG A 146 16.33 1.52 6.16
C ARG A 146 16.60 0.48 7.23
N SER A 147 16.78 -0.75 6.81
CA SER A 147 17.13 -1.85 7.73
C SER A 147 18.05 -2.87 7.05
N ARG A 148 19.01 -3.39 7.79
CA ARG A 148 19.83 -4.50 7.32
C ARG A 148 19.29 -5.83 7.83
N ILE A 149 18.81 -6.68 6.89
CA ILE A 149 18.17 -7.96 7.22
C ILE A 149 18.85 -9.08 6.45
N ALA A 150 19.35 -10.06 7.19
CA ALA A 150 20.03 -11.22 6.63
C ALA A 150 21.18 -10.87 5.67
N GLY A 151 21.86 -9.73 5.94
CA GLY A 151 22.99 -9.24 5.15
C GLY A 151 22.60 -8.36 3.94
N ARG A 152 21.31 -8.06 3.76
CA ARG A 152 20.83 -7.18 2.69
C ARG A 152 20.30 -5.87 3.28
N ASP A 153 20.61 -4.78 2.61
CA ASP A 153 20.04 -3.47 2.93
C ASP A 153 18.66 -3.36 2.28
N VAL A 154 17.65 -3.05 3.09
CA VAL A 154 16.25 -2.92 2.67
C VAL A 154 15.85 -1.46 2.88
N THR A 155 15.44 -0.79 1.82
CA THR A 155 14.80 0.52 1.87
C THR A 155 13.29 0.32 1.85
N TYR A 156 12.61 0.73 2.92
CA TYR A 156 11.16 0.66 3.01
C TYR A 156 10.52 1.88 2.32
N PHE A 157 9.27 1.71 1.95
CA PHE A 157 8.45 2.75 1.32
C PHE A 157 6.99 2.63 1.72
N GLU A 158 6.27 3.73 1.61
CA GLU A 158 4.83 3.77 1.81
C GLU A 158 4.10 3.24 0.58
N GLY A 159 3.23 2.24 0.78
CA GLY A 159 2.52 1.59 -0.33
C GLY A 159 1.47 2.46 -1.01
N GLY A 160 1.17 3.62 -0.45
CA GLY A 160 0.23 4.59 -1.00
C GLY A 160 0.91 5.86 -1.54
N ASN A 161 2.25 5.86 -1.67
CA ASN A 161 3.01 6.93 -2.33
C ASN A 161 4.31 6.35 -2.92
N VAL A 162 4.17 5.54 -3.96
CA VAL A 162 5.29 4.85 -4.60
C VAL A 162 5.01 4.69 -6.08
N ALA A 163 6.03 4.86 -6.92
CA ALA A 163 5.95 4.59 -8.35
C ALA A 163 7.01 3.58 -8.78
N PHE A 164 6.67 2.79 -9.78
CA PHE A 164 7.46 1.71 -10.34
C PHE A 164 7.58 1.87 -11.85
N ARG A 165 8.75 1.58 -12.40
CA ARG A 165 8.82 1.20 -13.81
C ARG A 165 8.05 -0.11 -14.02
N ARG A 166 7.40 -0.25 -15.15
CA ARG A 166 6.59 -1.45 -15.43
C ARG A 166 7.39 -2.75 -15.41
N ASP A 167 8.64 -2.73 -15.86
CA ASP A 167 9.51 -3.90 -15.80
C ASP A 167 9.81 -4.32 -14.36
N ALA A 168 10.10 -3.38 -13.48
CA ALA A 168 10.33 -3.66 -12.06
C ALA A 168 9.08 -4.24 -11.37
N LEU A 169 7.92 -3.70 -11.69
CA LEU A 169 6.65 -4.19 -11.16
C LEU A 169 6.29 -5.58 -11.69
N ARG A 170 6.64 -5.86 -12.93
CA ARG A 170 6.50 -7.19 -13.55
C ARG A 170 7.44 -8.20 -12.92
N ASP A 171 8.72 -7.83 -12.70
CA ASP A 171 9.70 -8.68 -12.00
C ASP A 171 9.29 -8.96 -10.55
N LEU A 172 8.66 -7.97 -9.90
CA LEU A 172 8.12 -8.09 -8.55
C LEU A 172 6.88 -8.99 -8.48
N ASP A 173 6.20 -9.19 -9.61
CA ASP A 173 4.89 -9.86 -9.69
C ASP A 173 3.83 -9.23 -8.78
N GLY A 174 3.84 -7.90 -8.70
CA GLY A 174 2.91 -7.13 -7.87
C GLY A 174 3.03 -7.38 -6.37
N PHE A 175 1.91 -7.25 -5.66
CA PHE A 175 1.83 -7.38 -4.20
C PHE A 175 1.35 -8.78 -3.80
N ASP A 176 1.79 -9.24 -2.62
CA ASP A 176 1.37 -10.54 -2.08
C ASP A 176 -0.04 -10.43 -1.46
N GLU A 177 -1.03 -11.04 -2.11
CA GLU A 177 -2.45 -10.96 -1.72
C GLU A 177 -2.79 -11.71 -0.43
N TYR A 178 -1.90 -12.57 0.04
CA TYR A 178 -2.04 -13.17 1.37
C TYR A 178 -1.97 -12.13 2.49
N LEU A 179 -1.22 -11.05 2.27
CA LEU A 179 -0.96 -10.04 3.29
C LEU A 179 -2.09 -9.01 3.35
N ARG A 180 -2.77 -8.93 4.49
CA ARG A 180 -3.74 -7.87 4.80
C ARG A 180 -3.07 -6.57 5.24
N VAL A 181 -1.88 -6.68 5.85
CA VAL A 181 -1.02 -5.56 6.29
C VAL A 181 0.43 -5.85 5.93
N GLY A 182 1.24 -4.81 5.74
CA GLY A 182 2.68 -4.93 5.47
C GLY A 182 3.01 -5.41 4.04
N GLY A 183 2.11 -5.24 3.07
CA GLY A 183 2.36 -5.59 1.67
C GLY A 183 3.52 -4.80 1.06
N ALA A 184 3.61 -3.49 1.33
CA ALA A 184 4.72 -2.64 0.88
C ALA A 184 6.06 -3.09 1.50
N ARG A 185 6.06 -3.42 2.79
CA ARG A 185 7.25 -3.97 3.45
C ARG A 185 7.69 -5.31 2.85
N ASP A 186 6.76 -6.19 2.50
CA ASP A 186 7.09 -7.42 1.78
C ASP A 186 7.67 -7.13 0.40
N ALA A 187 7.09 -6.20 -0.34
CA ALA A 187 7.61 -5.77 -1.64
C ALA A 187 9.03 -5.19 -1.51
N ALA A 188 9.32 -4.36 -0.49
CA ALA A 188 10.65 -3.85 -0.21
C ALA A 188 11.68 -4.97 0.04
N HIS A 189 11.32 -5.99 0.83
CA HIS A 189 12.18 -7.17 1.01
C HIS A 189 12.46 -7.91 -0.29
N ARG A 190 11.45 -8.02 -1.17
CA ARG A 190 11.59 -8.71 -2.46
C ARG A 190 12.46 -7.89 -3.43
N LEU A 191 12.26 -6.56 -3.50
CA LEU A 191 13.10 -5.65 -4.29
C LEU A 191 14.57 -5.75 -3.85
N ALA A 192 14.85 -5.66 -2.54
CA ALA A 192 16.19 -5.80 -2.00
C ALA A 192 16.83 -7.17 -2.33
N ARG A 193 16.05 -8.25 -2.44
CA ARG A 193 16.53 -9.56 -2.84
C ARG A 193 16.83 -9.67 -4.33
N MET A 194 16.17 -8.87 -5.15
CA MET A 194 16.40 -8.77 -6.60
C MET A 194 17.44 -7.72 -6.95
N ASP A 195 18.09 -7.13 -5.93
CA ASP A 195 19.05 -6.02 -6.07
C ASP A 195 18.45 -4.84 -6.86
N ARG A 196 17.12 -4.59 -6.70
CA ARG A 196 16.41 -3.45 -7.27
C ARG A 196 16.43 -2.31 -6.29
N GLU A 197 16.93 -1.15 -6.73
CA GLU A 197 17.01 0.06 -5.95
C GLU A 197 15.63 0.70 -5.76
N VAL A 198 15.39 1.25 -4.57
CA VAL A 198 14.28 2.13 -4.25
C VAL A 198 14.87 3.51 -3.96
N ALA A 199 14.65 4.47 -4.88
CA ALA A 199 15.04 5.85 -4.68
C ALA A 199 14.04 6.56 -3.74
N TRP A 200 14.58 7.46 -2.91
CA TRP A 200 13.78 8.34 -2.08
C TRP A 200 13.84 9.76 -2.61
N ARG A 201 12.68 10.40 -2.73
CA ARG A 201 12.56 11.76 -3.23
C ARG A 201 11.69 12.57 -2.26
N PRO A 202 12.27 13.53 -1.51
CA PRO A 202 11.50 14.41 -0.62
C PRO A 202 10.42 15.22 -1.35
N ASP A 203 10.66 15.57 -2.61
CA ASP A 203 9.72 16.28 -3.48
C ASP A 203 8.59 15.39 -4.04
N LEU A 204 8.67 14.06 -3.87
CA LEU A 204 7.56 13.12 -4.12
C LEU A 204 6.69 13.03 -2.85
N SER A 205 6.12 14.15 -2.44
CA SER A 205 5.39 14.26 -1.18
C SER A 205 3.87 14.11 -1.35
N ALA A 206 3.25 13.55 -0.31
CA ALA A 206 1.80 13.45 -0.20
C ALA A 206 1.36 13.74 1.23
N ARG A 207 0.12 14.21 1.42
CA ARG A 207 -0.52 14.39 2.73
C ARG A 207 -1.56 13.32 2.93
N LYS A 208 -1.54 12.69 4.10
CA LYS A 208 -2.53 11.68 4.48
C LYS A 208 -3.47 12.22 5.53
N GLU A 209 -4.76 12.32 5.18
CA GLU A 209 -5.79 12.71 6.13
C GLU A 209 -6.05 11.59 7.13
N LEU A 210 -5.77 11.86 8.42
CA LEU A 210 -6.04 10.91 9.50
C LEU A 210 -7.55 10.72 9.70
N PRO A 211 -8.00 9.51 10.08
CA PRO A 211 -9.39 9.30 10.43
C PRO A 211 -9.76 10.12 11.67
N ASN A 212 -11.01 10.64 11.71
CA ASN A 212 -11.50 11.33 12.89
C ASN A 212 -11.45 10.39 14.11
N PRO A 213 -10.77 10.77 15.20
CA PRO A 213 -10.67 9.95 16.42
C PRO A 213 -12.03 9.55 17.00
N ALA A 214 -13.06 10.41 16.84
CA ALA A 214 -14.41 10.12 17.29
C ALA A 214 -15.13 9.02 16.48
N ALA A 215 -14.64 8.71 15.27
CA ALA A 215 -15.15 7.64 14.41
C ALA A 215 -14.37 6.32 14.59
N ALA A 216 -13.31 6.31 15.40
CA ALA A 216 -12.53 5.13 15.71
C ALA A 216 -13.27 4.26 16.71
N ASP A 217 -14.12 3.33 16.23
CA ASP A 217 -14.78 2.34 17.05
C ASP A 217 -13.74 1.48 17.81
N GLY A 218 -13.85 1.47 19.15
CA GLY A 218 -12.95 0.84 20.10
C GLY A 218 -12.81 -0.69 20.04
N GLY A 219 -13.04 -1.30 18.87
CA GLY A 219 -12.98 -2.76 18.68
C GLY A 219 -11.82 -3.30 17.80
N ARG A 220 -11.03 -2.44 17.16
CA ARG A 220 -9.98 -2.85 16.21
C ARG A 220 -8.73 -3.43 16.87
N SER A 221 -8.37 -2.96 18.05
CA SER A 221 -7.06 -3.19 18.67
C SER A 221 -6.67 -4.67 18.85
N ALA A 222 -7.55 -5.54 19.35
CA ALA A 222 -7.17 -6.92 19.69
C ALA A 222 -7.04 -7.84 18.46
N ARG A 223 -7.79 -7.57 17.38
CA ARG A 223 -7.76 -8.40 16.16
C ARG A 223 -6.57 -8.07 15.25
N GLU A 224 -5.94 -6.90 15.46
CA GLU A 224 -4.82 -6.40 14.65
C GLU A 224 -3.48 -7.01 15.07
N TRP A 225 -3.24 -7.27 16.36
CA TRP A 225 -1.99 -7.85 16.86
C TRP A 225 -1.67 -9.22 16.26
N GLY A 226 -2.64 -10.11 16.20
CA GLY A 226 -2.47 -11.42 15.58
C GLY A 226 -2.05 -11.32 14.10
N TRP A 227 -2.68 -10.41 13.34
CA TRP A 227 -2.34 -10.19 11.94
C TRP A 227 -1.01 -9.45 11.75
N LYS A 228 -0.66 -8.49 12.60
CA LYS A 228 0.64 -7.82 12.61
C LYS A 228 1.77 -8.85 12.67
N TYR A 229 1.72 -9.72 13.67
CA TYR A 229 2.75 -10.73 13.88
C TYR A 229 2.70 -11.89 12.87
N ARG A 230 1.52 -12.23 12.37
CA ARG A 230 1.38 -13.19 11.27
C ARG A 230 2.04 -12.66 10.00
N ALA A 231 1.79 -11.41 9.64
CA ALA A 231 2.40 -10.75 8.49
C ALA A 231 3.93 -10.62 8.65
N LEU A 232 4.41 -10.22 9.84
CA LEU A 232 5.83 -10.12 10.14
C LEU A 232 6.55 -11.45 9.96
N ALA A 233 6.08 -12.52 10.62
CA ALA A 233 6.69 -13.85 10.53
C ALA A 233 6.60 -14.40 9.09
N TYR A 234 5.45 -14.25 8.44
CA TYR A 234 5.25 -14.67 7.05
C TYR A 234 6.27 -14.02 6.12
N ARG A 235 6.34 -12.68 6.08
CA ARG A 235 7.22 -11.97 5.15
C ARG A 235 8.69 -12.26 5.38
N LEU A 236 9.13 -12.34 6.66
CA LEU A 236 10.53 -12.62 6.97
C LEU A 236 10.93 -14.05 6.62
N LEU A 237 10.12 -15.05 6.96
CA LEU A 237 10.42 -16.45 6.65
C LEU A 237 10.24 -16.78 5.17
N LYS A 238 9.26 -16.18 4.50
CA LYS A 238 9.11 -16.28 3.05
C LYS A 238 10.35 -15.75 2.34
N ASN A 239 10.81 -14.56 2.68
CA ASN A 239 11.91 -13.91 2.00
C ASN A 239 13.28 -14.47 2.37
N TYR A 240 13.56 -14.71 3.64
CA TYR A 240 14.89 -15.05 4.13
C TYR A 240 15.04 -16.48 4.63
N GLY A 241 13.94 -17.20 4.88
CA GLY A 241 13.94 -18.53 5.48
C GLY A 241 14.31 -18.51 6.96
N VAL A 242 14.54 -19.69 7.53
CA VAL A 242 14.94 -19.82 8.93
C VAL A 242 16.40 -19.42 9.08
N ARG A 243 16.65 -18.28 9.71
CA ARG A 243 17.99 -17.76 10.03
C ARG A 243 17.99 -17.24 11.47
N PRO A 244 19.09 -17.39 12.23
CA PRO A 244 19.16 -16.86 13.59
C PRO A 244 18.84 -15.36 13.69
N SER A 245 19.33 -14.54 12.75
CA SER A 245 19.06 -13.10 12.70
C SER A 245 17.59 -12.77 12.47
N VAL A 246 16.89 -13.56 11.67
CA VAL A 246 15.44 -13.41 11.42
C VAL A 246 14.65 -13.76 12.68
N LEU A 247 14.98 -14.87 13.32
CA LEU A 247 14.32 -15.30 14.56
C LEU A 247 14.55 -14.30 15.70
N LEU A 248 15.80 -13.82 15.84
CA LEU A 248 16.14 -12.83 16.85
C LEU A 248 15.36 -11.52 16.63
N ARG A 249 15.30 -11.01 15.38
CA ARG A 249 14.55 -9.80 15.04
C ARG A 249 13.06 -9.97 15.34
N THR A 250 12.46 -11.07 14.90
CA THR A 250 11.04 -11.34 15.17
C THR A 250 10.75 -11.44 16.68
N GLY A 251 11.65 -12.08 17.42
CA GLY A 251 11.54 -12.19 18.87
C GLY A 251 11.73 -10.85 19.59
N SER A 252 12.66 -10.01 19.15
CA SER A 252 12.91 -8.70 19.77
C SER A 252 11.72 -7.76 19.59
N HIS A 253 11.08 -7.73 18.43
CA HIS A 253 9.85 -6.97 18.22
C HIS A 253 8.72 -7.45 19.15
N ALA A 254 8.49 -8.78 19.21
CA ALA A 254 7.46 -9.33 20.08
C ALA A 254 7.72 -9.03 21.56
N LEU A 255 8.98 -9.06 21.99
CA LEU A 255 9.37 -8.74 23.38
C LEU A 255 9.20 -7.25 23.68
N SER A 256 9.60 -6.35 22.77
CA SER A 256 9.43 -4.92 22.93
C SER A 256 7.96 -4.54 23.09
N ASP A 257 7.10 -5.04 22.21
CA ASP A 257 5.66 -4.78 22.29
C ASP A 257 5.03 -5.40 23.55
N ALA A 258 5.47 -6.59 23.97
CA ALA A 258 4.99 -7.22 25.21
C ALA A 258 5.36 -6.40 26.46
N ILE A 259 6.57 -5.81 26.48
CA ILE A 259 7.01 -4.92 27.56
C ILE A 259 6.19 -3.63 27.55
N GLY A 260 5.92 -3.03 26.38
CA GLY A 260 5.05 -1.86 26.23
C GLY A 260 3.66 -2.13 26.82
N ALA A 261 3.01 -3.19 26.34
CA ALA A 261 1.70 -3.60 26.82
C ALA A 261 1.66 -3.97 28.32
N ALA A 262 2.75 -4.48 28.90
CA ALA A 262 2.86 -4.72 30.34
C ALA A 262 2.93 -3.40 31.13
N LYS A 263 3.62 -2.37 30.61
CA LYS A 263 3.64 -1.04 31.23
C LYS A 263 2.24 -0.42 31.27
N ASP A 264 1.44 -0.60 30.22
CA ASP A 264 0.05 -0.10 30.17
C ASP A 264 -0.84 -0.79 31.24
N VAL A 265 -0.60 -2.07 31.52
CA VAL A 265 -1.27 -2.77 32.65
C VAL A 265 -0.85 -2.17 33.99
N VAL A 266 0.43 -1.87 34.19
CA VAL A 266 0.93 -1.27 35.44
C VAL A 266 0.40 0.16 35.64
N ARG A 267 0.20 0.89 34.54
CA ARG A 267 -0.39 2.24 34.56
C ARG A 267 -1.92 2.24 34.74
N GLY A 268 -2.56 1.07 34.69
CA GLY A 268 -4.02 0.96 34.77
C GLY A 268 -4.74 1.26 33.46
N GLU A 269 -4.02 1.44 32.36
CA GLU A 269 -4.57 1.72 31.02
C GLU A 269 -5.07 0.45 30.31
N SER A 270 -4.67 -0.73 30.81
CA SER A 270 -5.08 -2.04 30.29
C SER A 270 -5.30 -3.04 31.43
N THR A 271 -5.97 -4.15 31.15
CA THR A 271 -6.20 -5.22 32.13
C THR A 271 -5.25 -6.42 31.92
N PRO A 272 -4.86 -7.16 33.01
CA PRO A 272 -4.04 -8.35 32.87
C PRO A 272 -4.63 -9.42 31.95
N SER A 273 -5.96 -9.55 31.93
CA SER A 273 -6.66 -10.48 31.04
C SER A 273 -6.56 -10.08 29.56
N ARG A 274 -6.64 -8.78 29.25
CA ARG A 274 -6.45 -8.25 27.91
C ARG A 274 -5.01 -8.44 27.44
N TRP A 275 -4.03 -8.18 28.32
CA TRP A 275 -2.63 -8.45 28.04
C TRP A 275 -2.36 -9.91 27.69
N ALA A 276 -2.91 -10.85 28.48
CA ALA A 276 -2.78 -12.31 28.24
C ALA A 276 -3.45 -12.72 26.92
N ALA A 277 -4.61 -12.17 26.59
CA ALA A 277 -5.30 -12.42 25.32
C ALA A 277 -4.47 -11.92 24.13
N THR A 278 -3.91 -10.71 24.22
CA THR A 278 -3.02 -10.15 23.20
C THR A 278 -1.77 -11.04 23.02
N GLY A 279 -1.14 -11.47 24.11
CA GLY A 279 0.01 -12.38 24.05
C GLY A 279 -0.30 -13.69 23.33
N ARG A 280 -1.49 -14.27 23.58
CA ARG A 280 -1.94 -15.47 22.87
C ARG A 280 -2.11 -15.19 21.37
N ASP A 281 -2.71 -14.07 20.99
CA ASP A 281 -2.95 -13.72 19.59
C ASP A 281 -1.64 -13.46 18.85
N VAL A 282 -0.65 -12.85 19.51
CA VAL A 282 0.72 -12.69 19.00
C VAL A 282 1.37 -14.06 18.75
N LEU A 283 1.31 -15.00 19.70
CA LEU A 283 1.89 -16.32 19.54
C LEU A 283 1.22 -17.12 18.41
N LEU A 284 -0.10 -17.06 18.31
CA LEU A 284 -0.84 -17.71 17.21
C LEU A 284 -0.52 -17.05 15.86
N GLY A 285 -0.36 -15.72 15.84
CA GLY A 285 0.08 -14.99 14.66
C GLY A 285 1.47 -15.42 14.21
N LEU A 286 2.43 -15.44 15.13
CA LEU A 286 3.81 -15.86 14.86
C LEU A 286 3.89 -17.30 14.33
N THR A 287 3.21 -18.24 14.98
CA THR A 287 3.25 -19.67 14.57
C THR A 287 2.59 -19.87 13.21
N GLY A 288 1.39 -19.31 12.99
CA GLY A 288 0.68 -19.38 11.71
C GLY A 288 1.45 -18.71 10.59
N GLY A 289 1.93 -17.47 10.81
CA GLY A 289 2.73 -16.75 9.82
C GLY A 289 4.05 -17.44 9.48
N SER A 290 4.70 -18.07 10.46
CA SER A 290 5.91 -18.87 10.24
C SER A 290 5.67 -20.06 9.33
N SER A 291 4.63 -20.84 9.61
CA SER A 291 4.24 -21.98 8.79
C SER A 291 3.92 -21.56 7.35
N ASP A 292 3.04 -20.56 7.21
CA ASP A 292 2.59 -20.08 5.91
C ASP A 292 3.75 -19.46 5.10
N GLY A 293 4.65 -18.71 5.76
CA GLY A 293 5.82 -18.13 5.14
C GLY A 293 6.81 -19.17 4.60
N LEU A 294 7.02 -20.27 5.33
CA LEU A 294 7.87 -21.38 4.87
C LEU A 294 7.22 -22.15 3.73
N VAL A 295 5.89 -22.32 3.75
CA VAL A 295 5.14 -22.92 2.64
C VAL A 295 5.24 -22.02 1.40
N ALA A 296 4.98 -20.72 1.53
CA ALA A 296 5.11 -19.74 0.45
C ALA A 296 6.53 -19.75 -0.15
N ARG A 297 7.57 -19.80 0.68
CA ARG A 297 8.96 -19.90 0.25
C ARG A 297 9.26 -21.15 -0.59
N ARG A 298 8.57 -22.26 -0.32
CA ARG A 298 8.71 -23.52 -1.09
C ARG A 298 7.91 -23.48 -2.38
N ARG A 299 6.75 -22.84 -2.38
CA ARG A 299 5.85 -22.74 -3.54
C ARG A 299 6.46 -21.88 -4.64
N ASP A 300 6.99 -20.71 -4.30
CA ASP A 300 7.71 -19.86 -5.24
C ASP A 300 9.21 -19.83 -4.92
N ARG A 301 10.01 -20.30 -5.87
CA ARG A 301 11.50 -20.30 -5.81
C ARG A 301 12.10 -19.22 -6.70
N SER A 302 11.28 -18.44 -7.42
CA SER A 302 11.72 -17.33 -8.24
C SER A 302 12.35 -16.21 -7.38
N PRO A 303 13.11 -15.29 -7.96
CA PRO A 303 13.59 -14.11 -7.25
C PRO A 303 12.45 -13.27 -6.64
N ALA A 304 11.29 -13.22 -7.30
CA ALA A 304 10.13 -12.45 -6.83
C ALA A 304 9.56 -12.95 -5.49
N ARG A 305 9.58 -14.26 -5.21
CA ARG A 305 9.01 -14.84 -3.98
C ARG A 305 7.57 -14.40 -3.73
N ASN A 306 6.75 -14.37 -4.79
CA ASN A 306 5.36 -13.94 -4.70
C ASN A 306 4.38 -15.04 -5.15
N PRO A 307 4.11 -16.06 -4.32
CA PRO A 307 3.20 -17.14 -4.69
C PRO A 307 1.73 -16.72 -4.74
N ASN A 308 1.41 -15.46 -4.43
CA ASN A 308 0.07 -14.88 -4.46
C ASN A 308 0.09 -13.53 -5.19
N GLY A 309 0.92 -13.40 -6.22
CA GLY A 309 1.10 -12.18 -6.99
C GLY A 309 0.09 -12.02 -8.13
N VAL A 310 0.38 -11.04 -8.99
CA VAL A 310 -0.45 -10.71 -10.15
C VAL A 310 -0.62 -11.91 -11.06
N SER A 311 0.46 -12.66 -11.33
CA SER A 311 0.44 -13.81 -12.25
C SER A 311 -0.38 -15.01 -11.77
N THR A 312 -0.81 -15.03 -10.51
CA THR A 312 -1.48 -16.21 -9.93
C THR A 312 -2.96 -16.32 -10.26
N ARG A 313 -3.61 -15.22 -10.61
CA ARG A 313 -5.01 -15.18 -11.05
C ARG A 313 -5.28 -13.92 -11.89
N ALA A 314 -6.27 -13.99 -12.77
CA ALA A 314 -6.71 -12.89 -13.64
C ALA A 314 -8.18 -12.45 -13.38
N ASP A 315 -8.85 -13.04 -12.39
CA ASP A 315 -10.27 -12.86 -12.09
C ASP A 315 -10.55 -11.94 -10.91
N ARG A 316 -9.73 -10.88 -10.72
CA ARG A 316 -9.87 -9.93 -9.60
C ARG A 316 -11.07 -9.02 -9.80
N ALA A 317 -11.28 -8.55 -11.02
CA ALA A 317 -12.36 -7.63 -11.35
C ALA A 317 -13.69 -8.38 -11.45
N VAL A 318 -14.71 -7.88 -10.78
CA VAL A 318 -16.11 -8.30 -10.97
C VAL A 318 -16.84 -7.42 -11.98
N ALA A 319 -16.37 -6.17 -12.16
CA ALA A 319 -16.79 -5.26 -13.22
C ALA A 319 -15.64 -4.30 -13.55
N LYS A 320 -15.58 -3.88 -14.83
CA LYS A 320 -14.64 -2.88 -15.34
C LYS A 320 -15.39 -1.87 -16.18
N TYR A 321 -15.18 -0.60 -15.90
CA TYR A 321 -15.70 0.52 -16.70
C TYR A 321 -14.49 1.27 -17.23
N ASP A 322 -14.25 1.18 -18.54
CA ASP A 322 -13.11 1.76 -19.23
C ASP A 322 -13.61 2.82 -20.21
N ARG A 323 -13.39 4.09 -19.89
CA ARG A 323 -13.82 5.21 -20.73
C ARG A 323 -13.05 5.27 -22.04
N ARG A 324 -11.83 4.78 -22.10
CA ARG A 324 -10.99 4.77 -23.30
C ARG A 324 -11.61 3.85 -24.37
N GLU A 325 -12.14 2.71 -23.97
CA GLU A 325 -12.83 1.77 -24.86
C GLU A 325 -14.13 2.39 -25.40
N GLN A 326 -14.89 3.08 -24.53
CA GLN A 326 -16.15 3.74 -24.92
C GLN A 326 -15.92 4.93 -25.87
N SER A 327 -14.86 5.72 -25.67
CA SER A 327 -14.50 6.82 -26.56
C SER A 327 -14.05 6.33 -27.94
N GLY A 328 -13.26 5.26 -28.00
CA GLY A 328 -12.85 4.62 -29.24
C GLY A 328 -14.01 4.02 -30.05
N GLU A 329 -14.99 3.40 -29.39
CA GLU A 329 -16.19 2.89 -30.05
C GLU A 329 -17.08 4.02 -30.59
N ALA A 330 -17.21 5.12 -29.85
CA ALA A 330 -17.97 6.30 -30.30
C ALA A 330 -17.32 6.99 -31.50
N GLU A 331 -16.00 7.09 -31.54
CA GLU A 331 -15.25 7.68 -32.66
C GLU A 331 -15.29 6.76 -33.90
N ALA A 332 -15.18 5.45 -33.74
CA ALA A 332 -15.32 4.48 -34.81
C ALA A 332 -16.75 4.47 -35.39
N ALA A 333 -17.77 4.62 -34.54
CA ALA A 333 -19.16 4.73 -35.00
C ALA A 333 -19.43 6.05 -35.75
N ALA A 334 -18.79 7.15 -35.35
CA ALA A 334 -18.90 8.45 -36.02
C ALA A 334 -18.20 8.48 -37.39
N THR A 335 -17.07 7.78 -37.54
CA THR A 335 -16.32 7.71 -38.81
C THR A 335 -16.88 6.70 -39.78
N GLY A 336 -17.63 5.68 -39.32
CA GLY A 336 -18.27 4.66 -40.18
C GLY A 336 -19.55 5.09 -40.86
N VAL A 337 -20.08 6.29 -40.64
CA VAL A 337 -21.32 6.81 -41.22
C VAL A 337 -21.07 7.55 -42.55
N ASP A 338 -19.83 7.95 -42.87
CA ASP A 338 -19.50 8.74 -44.07
C ASP A 338 -19.17 7.89 -45.33
N ASP A 339 -19.13 6.56 -45.27
CA ASP A 339 -18.80 5.72 -46.42
C ASP A 339 -20.04 5.04 -47.09
N ALA A 340 -21.27 5.54 -46.83
CA ALA A 340 -22.50 4.99 -47.41
C ALA A 340 -23.34 6.08 -48.11
N GLU A 341 -22.77 6.82 -49.07
CA GLU A 341 -23.50 7.60 -50.10
C GLU A 341 -22.88 7.42 -51.49
#